data_ed9796e810010d37b2c56e57f62a6cf0
#
_entry.id   ed9796e810010d37b2c56e57f62a6cf0
#
_cell.length_a   1.000
_cell.length_b   1.000
_cell.length_c   1.000
_cell.angle_alpha   90.00
_cell.angle_beta   90.00
_cell.angle_gamma   90.00
#
_symmetry.space_group_name_H-M   'P 1'
#
loop_
_entity.id
_entity.type
_entity.pdbx_description
1 polymer ?
#
loop_
_entity_poly.entity_id
_entity_poly.type
_entity_poly.pdbx_seq_one_letter_code
_entity_poly.pdbx_strand_id
1 'polypeptide(L)'
;MSTQLRKGVIEICVLALINNNDMYGYEIVEKISIVMSVKESTIYPLLRRLTSEGNFETYMVKSEGGPDRKYYKITDYGKDNLNRLVKEWDEFVRDVNIILDGYRKEKIENE
;
A
#
# COMPACT_ATOMS: atom_id res chain seq x y z
N MET A 1 10.18 -4.89 -11.32
CA MET A 1 10.42 -3.73 -10.43
C MET A 1 11.28 -4.16 -9.26
N SER A 2 12.23 -3.32 -8.84
CA SER A 2 13.13 -3.66 -7.74
C SER A 2 12.38 -3.76 -6.40
N THR A 3 12.92 -4.56 -5.49
CA THR A 3 12.32 -4.77 -4.17
C THR A 3 12.20 -3.45 -3.38
N GLN A 4 13.19 -2.59 -3.47
CA GLN A 4 13.18 -1.30 -2.76
C GLN A 4 12.09 -0.35 -3.26
N LEU A 5 11.93 -0.23 -4.58
CA LEU A 5 10.90 0.62 -5.16
C LEU A 5 9.50 0.11 -4.80
N ARG A 6 9.29 -1.20 -4.89
CA ARG A 6 8.00 -1.82 -4.57
C ARG A 6 7.61 -1.62 -3.10
N LYS A 7 8.59 -1.67 -2.20
CA LYS A 7 8.34 -1.62 -0.75
C LYS A 7 7.63 -0.33 -0.32
N GLY A 8 8.11 0.81 -0.80
CA GLY A 8 7.47 2.10 -0.50
C GLY A 8 6.08 2.25 -1.14
N VAL A 9 5.92 1.74 -2.36
CA VAL A 9 4.63 1.77 -3.06
C VAL A 9 3.59 0.90 -2.35
N ILE A 10 4.00 -0.29 -1.91
CA ILE A 10 3.09 -1.22 -1.21
C ILE A 10 2.60 -0.62 0.11
N GLU A 11 3.45 0.10 0.82
CA GLU A 11 3.05 0.80 2.05
C GLU A 11 1.89 1.77 1.82
N ILE A 12 1.98 2.59 0.77
CA ILE A 12 0.92 3.53 0.39
C ILE A 12 -0.37 2.77 0.06
N CYS A 13 -0.25 1.67 -0.68
CA CYS A 13 -1.40 0.86 -1.07
C CYS A 13 -2.12 0.24 0.13
N VAL A 14 -1.36 -0.30 1.09
CA VAL A 14 -1.92 -0.88 2.30
C VAL A 14 -2.65 0.18 3.13
N LEU A 15 -2.05 1.34 3.33
CA LEU A 15 -2.67 2.45 4.04
C LEU A 15 -3.97 2.89 3.36
N ALA A 16 -3.95 3.02 2.04
CA ALA A 16 -5.12 3.45 1.26
C ALA A 16 -6.27 2.46 1.36
N LEU A 17 -5.99 1.16 1.28
CA LEU A 17 -7.02 0.13 1.38
C LEU A 17 -7.70 0.17 2.75
N ILE A 18 -6.92 0.23 3.82
CA ILE A 18 -7.45 0.24 5.19
C ILE A 18 -8.13 1.56 5.51
N ASN A 19 -7.71 2.66 4.88
CA ASN A 19 -8.42 3.95 5.02
C ASN A 19 -9.86 3.86 4.52
N ASN A 20 -10.10 3.10 3.47
CA ASN A 20 -11.44 2.95 2.90
C ASN A 20 -12.33 2.03 3.71
N ASN A 21 -11.77 0.95 4.26
CA ASN A 21 -12.50 -0.02 5.08
C ASN A 21 -11.54 -0.75 6.01
N ASP A 22 -11.98 -1.06 7.22
CA ASP A 22 -11.26 -1.97 8.08
C ASP A 22 -11.14 -3.33 7.39
N MET A 23 -9.97 -3.96 7.47
CA MET A 23 -9.71 -5.23 6.80
C MET A 23 -8.87 -6.15 7.66
N TYR A 24 -9.06 -7.46 7.51
CA TYR A 24 -8.14 -8.43 8.11
C TYR A 24 -7.02 -8.76 7.11
N GLY A 25 -5.91 -9.32 7.63
CA GLY A 25 -4.66 -9.46 6.85
C GLY A 25 -4.81 -10.17 5.52
N TYR A 26 -5.52 -11.31 5.50
CA TYR A 26 -5.72 -12.08 4.27
C TYR A 26 -6.48 -11.28 3.21
N GLU A 27 -7.48 -10.52 3.62
CA GLU A 27 -8.27 -9.65 2.75
C GLU A 27 -7.39 -8.58 2.08
N ILE A 28 -6.45 -8.02 2.83
CA ILE A 28 -5.50 -7.04 2.30
C ILE A 28 -4.62 -7.68 1.23
N VAL A 29 -4.09 -8.88 1.52
CA VAL A 29 -3.27 -9.64 0.57
C VAL A 29 -4.03 -9.90 -0.72
N GLU A 30 -5.29 -10.36 -0.61
CA GLU A 30 -6.12 -10.64 -1.78
C GLU A 30 -6.33 -9.39 -2.65
N LYS A 31 -6.69 -8.28 -2.04
CA LYS A 31 -6.99 -7.04 -2.79
C LYS A 31 -5.77 -6.49 -3.50
N ILE A 32 -4.61 -6.53 -2.85
CA ILE A 32 -3.37 -6.09 -3.50
C ILE A 32 -2.97 -7.04 -4.62
N SER A 33 -3.10 -8.35 -4.39
CA SER A 33 -2.70 -9.37 -5.36
C SER A 33 -3.50 -9.32 -6.67
N ILE A 34 -4.73 -8.81 -6.64
CA ILE A 34 -5.53 -8.61 -7.86
C ILE A 34 -4.88 -7.57 -8.77
N VAL A 35 -4.23 -6.56 -8.19
CA VAL A 35 -3.66 -5.43 -8.94
C VAL A 35 -2.19 -5.62 -9.21
N MET A 36 -1.45 -6.13 -8.24
CA MET A 36 0.01 -6.31 -8.37
C MET A 36 0.46 -7.60 -7.68
N SER A 37 1.50 -8.22 -8.22
CA SER A 37 2.02 -9.48 -7.70
C SER A 37 2.80 -9.22 -6.41
N VAL A 38 2.19 -9.55 -5.26
CA VAL A 38 2.79 -9.37 -3.93
C VAL A 38 2.52 -10.61 -3.09
N LYS A 39 3.54 -11.05 -2.36
CA LYS A 39 3.46 -12.23 -1.48
C LYS A 39 3.02 -11.84 -0.08
N GLU A 40 2.38 -12.78 0.62
CA GLU A 40 2.01 -12.64 2.03
C GLU A 40 3.23 -12.29 2.90
N SER A 41 4.39 -12.88 2.58
CA SER A 41 5.64 -12.64 3.30
C SER A 41 6.11 -11.16 3.22
N THR A 42 5.59 -10.39 2.29
CA THR A 42 5.85 -8.94 2.20
C THR A 42 4.81 -8.15 3.00
N ILE A 43 3.56 -8.55 2.95
CA ILE A 43 2.44 -7.80 3.54
C ILE A 43 2.40 -7.91 5.06
N TYR A 44 2.53 -9.11 5.63
CA TYR A 44 2.39 -9.28 7.08
C TYR A 44 3.44 -8.55 7.91
N PRO A 45 4.74 -8.57 7.55
CA PRO A 45 5.72 -7.76 8.26
C PRO A 45 5.44 -6.26 8.16
N LEU A 46 4.93 -5.80 7.02
CA LEU A 46 4.57 -4.40 6.81
C LEU A 46 3.39 -3.99 7.70
N LEU A 47 2.38 -4.84 7.82
CA LEU A 47 1.25 -4.59 8.72
C LEU A 47 1.71 -4.49 10.17
N ARG A 48 2.62 -5.36 10.61
CA ARG A 48 3.17 -5.30 11.97
C ARG A 48 3.92 -4.00 12.21
N ARG A 49 4.75 -3.58 11.26
CA ARG A 49 5.52 -2.35 11.38
C ARG A 49 4.61 -1.12 11.43
N LEU A 50 3.65 -1.03 10.52
CA LEU A 50 2.72 0.10 10.47
C LEU A 50 1.85 0.18 11.73
N THR A 51 1.45 -0.95 12.28
CA THR A 51 0.70 -0.99 13.55
C THR A 51 1.59 -0.51 14.69
N SER A 52 2.81 -1.01 14.77
CA SER A 52 3.80 -0.63 15.78
C SER A 52 4.11 0.87 15.73
N GLU A 53 4.12 1.47 14.56
CA GLU A 53 4.37 2.89 14.37
C GLU A 53 3.13 3.77 14.59
N GLY A 54 1.99 3.17 14.92
CA GLY A 54 0.79 3.91 15.26
C GLY A 54 -0.17 4.20 14.10
N ASN A 55 0.08 3.64 12.91
CA ASN A 55 -0.79 3.86 11.75
C ASN A 55 -2.11 3.10 11.85
N PHE A 56 -2.10 1.96 12.50
CA PHE A 56 -3.28 1.11 12.66
C PHE A 56 -3.52 0.73 14.11
N GLU A 57 -4.78 0.55 14.43
CA GLU A 57 -5.24 -0.17 15.62
C GLU A 57 -5.78 -1.50 15.13
N THR A 58 -5.78 -2.50 16.02
CA THR A 58 -6.26 -3.83 15.67
C THR A 58 -7.37 -4.28 16.63
N TYR A 59 -8.27 -5.10 16.11
CA TYR A 59 -9.31 -5.73 16.92
C TYR A 59 -9.63 -7.11 16.35
N MET A 60 -10.12 -8.01 17.21
CA MET A 60 -10.43 -9.37 16.81
C MET A 60 -11.92 -9.51 16.51
N VAL A 61 -12.24 -10.24 15.47
CA VAL A 61 -13.61 -10.58 15.07
C VAL A 61 -13.73 -12.10 15.06
N LYS A 62 -14.75 -12.62 15.74
CA LYS A 62 -15.01 -14.06 15.75
C LYS A 62 -15.46 -14.51 14.35
N SER A 63 -14.91 -15.62 13.89
CA SER A 63 -15.26 -16.25 12.65
C SER A 63 -16.03 -17.54 12.91
N GLU A 64 -17.17 -17.73 12.25
CA GLU A 64 -17.90 -19.00 12.33
C GLU A 64 -17.09 -20.11 11.69
N GLY A 65 -16.82 -21.18 12.47
CA GLY A 65 -16.13 -22.36 11.98
C GLY A 65 -14.64 -22.21 11.74
N GLY A 66 -14.01 -21.09 12.16
CA GLY A 66 -12.59 -20.87 11.99
C GLY A 66 -11.97 -20.03 13.10
N PRO A 67 -10.66 -19.74 13.01
CA PRO A 67 -10.01 -18.90 14.00
C PRO A 67 -10.53 -17.46 13.92
N ASP A 68 -10.43 -16.73 15.03
CA ASP A 68 -10.76 -15.32 15.07
C ASP A 68 -9.88 -14.55 14.08
N ARG A 69 -10.46 -13.50 13.47
CA ARG A 69 -9.76 -12.67 12.47
C ARG A 69 -9.31 -11.36 13.10
N LYS A 70 -8.07 -11.01 12.86
CA LYS A 70 -7.48 -9.74 13.30
C LYS A 70 -7.73 -8.68 12.23
N TYR A 71 -8.55 -7.69 12.58
CA TYR A 71 -8.84 -6.57 11.70
C TYR A 71 -7.92 -5.38 11.99
N TYR A 72 -7.58 -4.64 10.96
CA TYR A 72 -6.78 -3.42 11.02
C TYR A 72 -7.68 -2.23 10.71
N LYS A 73 -7.58 -1.21 11.55
CA LYS A 73 -8.31 0.04 11.40
C LYS A 73 -7.30 1.19 11.38
N ILE A 74 -7.45 2.11 10.43
CA ILE A 74 -6.53 3.24 10.34
C ILE A 74 -6.79 4.23 11.48
N THR A 75 -5.71 4.77 12.07
CA THR A 75 -5.77 5.80 13.10
C THR A 75 -5.75 7.19 12.44
N ASP A 76 -6.01 8.24 13.22
CA ASP A 76 -5.86 9.61 12.72
C ASP A 76 -4.42 9.87 12.29
N TYR A 77 -3.44 9.38 13.05
CA TYR A 77 -2.04 9.43 12.65
C TYR A 77 -1.80 8.73 11.31
N GLY A 78 -2.40 7.55 11.12
CA GLY A 78 -2.28 6.81 9.86
C GLY A 78 -2.87 7.56 8.68
N LYS A 79 -4.01 8.24 8.88
CA LYS A 79 -4.63 9.07 7.84
C LYS A 79 -3.73 10.23 7.43
N ASP A 80 -3.16 10.92 8.40
CA ASP A 80 -2.24 12.03 8.14
C ASP A 80 -0.99 11.54 7.39
N ASN A 81 -0.45 10.39 7.81
CA ASN A 81 0.69 9.77 7.16
C ASN A 81 0.37 9.37 5.72
N LEU A 82 -0.81 8.79 5.50
CA LEU A 82 -1.27 8.44 4.15
C LEU A 82 -1.36 9.67 3.26
N ASN A 83 -1.97 10.75 3.74
CA ASN A 83 -2.11 11.98 2.97
C ASN A 83 -0.75 12.54 2.56
N ARG A 84 0.21 12.54 3.48
CA ARG A 84 1.58 12.99 3.20
C ARG A 84 2.26 12.11 2.15
N LEU A 85 2.16 10.80 2.31
CA LEU A 85 2.78 9.84 1.39
C LEU A 85 2.18 9.91 -0.01
N VAL A 86 0.86 10.06 -0.12
CA VAL A 86 0.18 10.19 -1.42
C VAL A 86 0.63 11.46 -2.12
N LYS A 87 0.76 12.57 -1.39
CA LYS A 87 1.24 13.82 -1.96
C LYS A 87 2.67 13.69 -2.48
N GLU A 88 3.56 13.08 -1.69
CA GLU A 88 4.94 12.82 -2.10
C GLU A 88 4.99 11.93 -3.34
N TRP A 89 4.16 10.89 -3.37
CA TRP A 89 4.07 9.97 -4.50
C TRP A 89 3.61 10.70 -5.76
N ASP A 90 2.55 11.49 -5.67
CA ASP A 90 2.01 12.22 -6.83
C ASP A 90 3.02 13.21 -7.40
N GLU A 91 3.74 13.92 -6.53
CA GLU A 91 4.81 14.85 -6.94
C GLU A 91 5.96 14.09 -7.61
N PHE A 92 6.37 12.97 -7.04
CA PHE A 92 7.44 12.14 -7.58
C PHE A 92 7.07 11.57 -8.96
N VAL A 93 5.88 11.04 -9.10
CA VAL A 93 5.38 10.49 -10.37
C VAL A 93 5.32 11.57 -11.44
N ARG A 94 4.82 12.76 -11.07
CA ARG A 94 4.78 13.90 -11.99
C ARG A 94 6.17 14.26 -12.48
N ASP A 95 7.15 14.37 -11.59
CA ASP A 95 8.52 14.73 -11.92
C ASP A 95 9.18 13.68 -12.83
N VAL A 96 9.01 12.41 -12.49
CA VAL A 96 9.52 11.30 -13.30
C VAL A 96 8.90 11.31 -14.69
N ASN A 97 7.59 11.52 -14.79
CA ASN A 97 6.89 11.55 -16.07
C ASN A 97 7.32 12.72 -16.95
N ILE A 98 7.64 13.88 -16.37
CA ILE A 98 8.17 15.01 -17.13
C ILE A 98 9.46 14.60 -17.87
N ILE A 99 10.34 13.90 -17.17
CA ILE A 99 11.61 13.41 -17.76
C ILE A 99 11.35 12.30 -18.77
N LEU A 100 10.48 11.33 -18.42
CA LEU A 100 10.16 10.20 -19.29
C LEU A 100 9.40 10.62 -20.56
N ASP A 101 8.63 11.70 -20.49
CA ASP A 101 7.89 12.21 -21.66
C ASP A 101 8.85 12.60 -22.77
N GLY A 102 9.98 13.21 -22.44
CA GLY A 102 11.03 13.49 -23.42
C GLY A 102 11.59 12.23 -24.08
N TYR A 103 11.87 11.21 -23.28
CA TYR A 103 12.33 9.90 -23.77
C TYR A 103 11.29 9.22 -24.67
N ARG A 104 10.03 9.22 -24.24
CA ARG A 104 8.93 8.59 -24.99
C ARG A 104 8.70 9.29 -26.33
N LYS A 105 8.77 10.60 -26.35
CA LYS A 105 8.65 11.39 -27.57
C LYS A 105 9.77 11.09 -28.54
N GLU A 106 11.02 11.06 -28.10
CA GLU A 106 12.19 10.71 -28.91
C GLU A 106 12.06 9.31 -29.49
N LYS A 107 11.61 8.34 -28.71
CA LYS A 107 11.42 6.97 -29.18
C LYS A 107 10.37 6.87 -30.27
N ILE A 108 9.28 7.61 -30.18
CA ILE A 108 8.24 7.63 -31.21
C ILE A 108 8.75 8.24 -32.49
N GLU A 109 9.51 9.34 -32.42
CA GLU A 109 10.08 10.02 -33.59
C GLU A 109 11.10 9.13 -34.32
N ASN A 110 11.79 8.24 -33.63
CA ASN A 110 12.82 7.37 -34.21
C ASN A 110 12.26 6.01 -34.66
N GLU A 111 11.01 5.72 -34.45
CA GLU A 111 10.32 4.56 -35.00
C GLU A 111 9.74 4.92 -36.38
#